data_93bc1a92227e6cac582091208b39124b
#
_entry.id   93bc1a92227e6cac582091208b39124b
#
_cell.length_a   1.000
_cell.length_b   1.000
_cell.length_c   1.000
_cell.angle_alpha   90.00
_cell.angle_beta   90.00
_cell.angle_gamma   90.00
#
_symmetry.space_group_name_H-M   'P 1'
#
loop_
_entity.id
_entity.type
_entity.pdbx_description
1 polymer ?
#
loop_
_entity_poly.entity_id
_entity_poly.type
_entity_poly.pdbx_seq_one_letter_code
_entity_poly.pdbx_strand_id
1 'polypeptide(L)'
;MNKLLFPFFLLKLSSFTSFAKDTPNFIIIYMDDLGWHQTSVRMMDSEPMSKHSFYKTPNVERLAEMGMCFSNGYAPTATCTGSRVSIQFGQTSARTQYRYVFDVYHKKQRPNGYAGQYSLADSVKTAGKNYITAHFGKGMTEKLKMVNYDVTDEYEKYAPNGNLHGEKIDIPTRRELPPDNPKRIYSLIDESMKFLMENAGKRPFFMMVSHYSVHVPHAASQKYMDKWQAKYDALEKPTDKEELRLFERECNSLYGAMLEETDQHVGIIMDYLRKVDELANTYIIFTSDNGSECIPRTKENRRNNGPLQEGKYSCFEGGIRVPFVVAGPGVQAGAYCDVPVVQWDLLATLHDLSGNETPLPDDIDGGSLKDVFFKGNKGKVIRGAPGIIHHFPSHYQVPISAIRIGDYKFMRNMNTDEKKLFNVAVDYREKHDLSKKMPKKVASMDKILRTYIEEVDGGDVKDSYQAFYETMDDFEGRAKEDHKRKMKRLEENNPPDYQEQKAIIDQELELKKRKFRASRAITKRQETWPGWYDTARKTVEAEIGMNKGGKLIKKK
;
A
#
# COMPACT_ATOMS: atom_id res chain seq x y z
N MET A 1 -20.30 -66.47 -33.64
CA MET A 1 -19.62 -65.22 -33.89
C MET A 1 -20.58 -64.06 -33.63
N ASN A 2 -20.62 -63.58 -32.40
CA ASN A 2 -21.50 -62.46 -32.00
C ASN A 2 -20.63 -61.23 -31.88
N LYS A 3 -20.88 -60.22 -32.75
CA LYS A 3 -20.27 -58.89 -32.66
C LYS A 3 -21.10 -58.05 -31.67
N LEU A 4 -20.50 -57.71 -30.51
CA LEU A 4 -21.01 -56.71 -29.61
C LEU A 4 -20.68 -55.30 -30.20
N LEU A 5 -21.76 -54.56 -30.50
CA LEU A 5 -21.70 -53.12 -30.80
C LEU A 5 -21.75 -52.35 -29.49
N PHE A 6 -20.69 -51.61 -29.15
CA PHE A 6 -20.69 -50.60 -28.09
C PHE A 6 -21.22 -49.28 -28.67
N PRO A 7 -22.19 -48.63 -28.01
CA PRO A 7 -22.60 -47.28 -28.42
C PRO A 7 -21.58 -46.26 -27.93
N PHE A 8 -20.99 -45.48 -28.83
CA PHE A 8 -20.23 -44.27 -28.54
C PHE A 8 -21.20 -43.19 -28.03
N PHE A 9 -21.16 -42.91 -26.73
CA PHE A 9 -21.77 -41.70 -26.20
C PHE A 9 -20.88 -40.51 -26.52
N LEU A 10 -21.29 -39.69 -27.53
CA LEU A 10 -20.75 -38.37 -27.75
C LEU A 10 -21.22 -37.46 -26.58
N LEU A 11 -20.34 -37.20 -25.64
CA LEU A 11 -20.50 -36.05 -24.73
C LEU A 11 -20.45 -34.77 -25.58
N LYS A 12 -21.63 -34.17 -25.83
CA LYS A 12 -21.69 -32.77 -26.27
C LYS A 12 -21.14 -31.92 -25.14
N LEU A 13 -19.86 -31.45 -25.28
CA LEU A 13 -19.41 -30.27 -24.57
C LEU A 13 -20.27 -29.10 -25.06
N SER A 14 -21.29 -28.77 -24.29
CA SER A 14 -21.95 -27.48 -24.41
C SER A 14 -20.95 -26.43 -23.93
N SER A 15 -20.29 -25.77 -24.87
CA SER A 15 -19.61 -24.49 -24.62
C SER A 15 -20.69 -23.52 -24.13
N PHE A 16 -20.75 -23.31 -22.82
CA PHE A 16 -21.47 -22.18 -22.25
C PHE A 16 -20.71 -20.91 -22.70
N THR A 17 -21.10 -20.35 -23.83
CA THR A 17 -20.83 -18.96 -24.13
C THR A 17 -21.73 -18.15 -23.17
N SER A 18 -21.19 -17.85 -21.99
CA SER A 18 -21.75 -16.79 -21.16
C SER A 18 -21.64 -15.49 -21.97
N PHE A 19 -22.73 -15.00 -22.47
CA PHE A 19 -22.80 -13.64 -22.96
C PHE A 19 -22.50 -12.74 -21.77
N ALA A 20 -21.33 -12.06 -21.78
CA ALA A 20 -21.03 -11.02 -20.81
C ALA A 20 -22.20 -10.03 -20.79
N LYS A 21 -22.76 -9.75 -19.63
CA LYS A 21 -23.73 -8.67 -19.47
C LYS A 21 -23.05 -7.38 -19.94
N ASP A 22 -23.75 -6.50 -20.65
CA ASP A 22 -23.19 -5.29 -21.28
C ASP A 22 -22.50 -4.32 -20.31
N THR A 23 -22.63 -4.55 -19.00
CA THR A 23 -22.13 -3.66 -17.96
C THR A 23 -21.47 -4.49 -16.85
N PRO A 24 -20.13 -4.56 -16.78
CA PRO A 24 -19.42 -5.34 -15.80
C PRO A 24 -19.45 -4.69 -14.42
N ASN A 25 -19.31 -5.52 -13.38
CA ASN A 25 -19.02 -5.06 -12.02
C ASN A 25 -17.51 -4.95 -11.78
N PHE A 26 -17.12 -4.16 -10.78
CA PHE A 26 -15.73 -3.98 -10.39
C PHE A 26 -15.54 -4.17 -8.88
N ILE A 27 -14.52 -4.92 -8.49
CA ILE A 27 -14.08 -5.06 -7.10
C ILE A 27 -12.58 -4.87 -7.04
N ILE A 28 -12.12 -3.98 -6.16
CA ILE A 28 -10.70 -3.84 -5.82
C ILE A 28 -10.50 -4.30 -4.38
N ILE A 29 -9.68 -5.32 -4.18
CA ILE A 29 -9.24 -5.79 -2.86
C ILE A 29 -7.83 -5.24 -2.64
N TYR A 30 -7.72 -4.29 -1.71
CA TYR A 30 -6.55 -3.45 -1.50
C TYR A 30 -5.93 -3.72 -0.14
N MET A 31 -4.76 -4.37 -0.16
CA MET A 31 -4.02 -4.73 1.05
C MET A 31 -3.17 -3.56 1.56
N ASP A 32 -2.70 -3.67 2.80
CA ASP A 32 -1.86 -2.67 3.48
C ASP A 32 -0.50 -3.31 3.83
N ASP A 33 0.58 -2.79 3.25
CA ASP A 33 1.96 -3.26 3.45
C ASP A 33 2.25 -4.70 2.98
N LEU A 34 1.49 -5.26 2.02
CA LEU A 34 1.74 -6.60 1.50
C LEU A 34 2.80 -6.57 0.39
N GLY A 35 3.95 -7.19 0.64
CA GLY A 35 5.05 -7.27 -0.31
C GLY A 35 4.79 -8.21 -1.48
N TRP A 36 5.46 -7.95 -2.61
CA TRP A 36 5.32 -8.65 -3.88
C TRP A 36 5.36 -10.18 -3.80
N HIS A 37 6.22 -10.76 -2.96
CA HIS A 37 6.40 -12.21 -2.81
C HIS A 37 5.67 -12.80 -1.60
N GLN A 38 4.91 -12.02 -0.84
CA GLN A 38 4.33 -12.46 0.44
C GLN A 38 3.01 -13.23 0.32
N THR A 39 2.54 -13.50 -0.89
CA THR A 39 1.45 -14.44 -1.15
C THR A 39 1.98 -15.81 -1.56
N SER A 40 1.14 -16.84 -1.58
CA SER A 40 1.49 -18.15 -2.17
C SER A 40 1.32 -18.19 -3.70
N VAL A 41 0.86 -17.09 -4.32
CA VAL A 41 0.77 -16.93 -5.78
C VAL A 41 2.12 -16.48 -6.33
N ARG A 42 2.58 -17.15 -7.38
CA ARG A 42 3.78 -16.71 -8.13
C ARG A 42 3.41 -15.48 -8.95
N MET A 43 4.09 -14.34 -8.71
CA MET A 43 3.84 -13.09 -9.44
C MET A 43 4.61 -12.99 -10.76
N MET A 44 5.72 -13.71 -10.91
CA MET A 44 6.54 -13.78 -12.11
C MET A 44 6.82 -15.24 -12.44
N ASP A 45 6.42 -15.69 -13.63
CA ASP A 45 6.52 -17.11 -14.02
C ASP A 45 7.95 -17.65 -13.97
N SER A 46 8.91 -16.86 -14.43
CA SER A 46 10.33 -17.21 -14.44
C SER A 46 11.04 -17.12 -13.08
N GLU A 47 10.38 -16.58 -12.02
CA GLU A 47 11.00 -16.36 -10.70
C GLU A 47 10.26 -17.12 -9.58
N PRO A 48 10.80 -18.28 -9.16
CA PRO A 48 10.21 -19.07 -8.07
C PRO A 48 10.09 -18.31 -6.75
N MET A 49 11.01 -17.37 -6.46
CA MET A 49 10.98 -16.53 -5.25
C MET A 49 9.96 -15.38 -5.33
N SER A 50 9.18 -15.28 -6.40
CA SER A 50 8.08 -14.31 -6.50
C SER A 50 6.83 -14.75 -5.75
N LYS A 51 6.87 -15.90 -5.06
CA LYS A 51 5.88 -16.35 -4.08
C LYS A 51 6.55 -16.77 -2.78
N HIS A 52 5.82 -16.72 -1.69
CA HIS A 52 6.32 -17.18 -0.40
C HIS A 52 6.12 -18.70 -0.25
N SER A 53 7.13 -19.38 0.32
CA SER A 53 7.04 -20.82 0.59
C SER A 53 6.19 -21.14 1.82
N PHE A 54 6.28 -20.32 2.86
CA PHE A 54 5.62 -20.51 4.13
C PHE A 54 4.19 -19.97 4.15
N TYR A 55 3.93 -18.74 3.72
CA TYR A 55 2.59 -18.15 3.73
C TYR A 55 1.65 -18.80 2.71
N LYS A 56 0.35 -18.81 3.02
CA LYS A 56 -0.69 -19.40 2.17
C LYS A 56 -1.85 -18.43 1.99
N THR A 57 -2.24 -18.25 0.73
CA THR A 57 -3.36 -17.41 0.30
C THR A 57 -4.21 -18.18 -0.73
N PRO A 58 -4.90 -19.25 -0.29
CA PRO A 58 -5.58 -20.18 -1.21
C PRO A 58 -6.67 -19.50 -2.05
N ASN A 59 -7.28 -18.43 -1.58
CA ASN A 59 -8.31 -17.74 -2.33
C ASN A 59 -7.74 -16.76 -3.35
N VAL A 60 -6.57 -16.15 -3.06
CA VAL A 60 -5.81 -15.39 -4.07
C VAL A 60 -5.24 -16.35 -5.13
N GLU A 61 -4.86 -17.61 -4.76
CA GLU A 61 -4.51 -18.66 -5.74
C GLU A 61 -5.68 -18.94 -6.70
N ARG A 62 -6.89 -19.15 -6.16
CA ARG A 62 -8.12 -19.33 -6.98
C ARG A 62 -8.38 -18.13 -7.90
N LEU A 63 -8.16 -16.90 -7.42
CA LEU A 63 -8.28 -15.69 -8.23
C LEU A 63 -7.26 -15.67 -9.36
N ALA A 64 -6.01 -16.04 -9.09
CA ALA A 64 -4.93 -16.10 -10.07
C ALA A 64 -5.18 -17.19 -11.14
N GLU A 65 -5.73 -18.34 -10.75
CA GLU A 65 -6.13 -19.39 -11.68
C GLU A 65 -7.23 -18.94 -12.65
N MET A 66 -8.13 -18.06 -12.18
CA MET A 66 -9.21 -17.49 -12.99
C MET A 66 -8.76 -16.28 -13.83
N GLY A 67 -7.59 -15.73 -13.56
CA GLY A 67 -7.16 -14.46 -14.12
C GLY A 67 -5.70 -14.40 -14.51
N MET A 68 -5.13 -13.21 -14.45
CA MET A 68 -3.78 -12.87 -14.89
C MET A 68 -2.96 -12.29 -13.73
N CYS A 69 -1.73 -12.79 -13.56
CA CYS A 69 -0.74 -12.25 -12.65
C CYS A 69 0.19 -11.28 -13.37
N PHE A 70 0.44 -10.12 -12.80
CA PHE A 70 1.35 -9.13 -13.34
C PHE A 70 2.70 -9.18 -12.62
N SER A 71 3.76 -9.53 -13.35
CA SER A 71 5.11 -9.55 -12.78
C SER A 71 5.62 -8.13 -12.42
N ASN A 72 5.14 -7.12 -13.14
CA ASN A 72 5.50 -5.71 -13.03
C ASN A 72 4.32 -4.86 -12.55
N GLY A 73 3.62 -5.29 -11.49
CA GLY A 73 2.58 -4.51 -10.82
C GLY A 73 3.19 -3.52 -9.82
N TYR A 74 2.84 -2.23 -9.94
CA TYR A 74 3.40 -1.18 -9.11
C TYR A 74 2.36 -0.46 -8.26
N ALA A 75 2.74 -0.19 -7.02
CA ALA A 75 2.09 0.81 -6.19
C ALA A 75 2.46 2.23 -6.66
N PRO A 76 1.61 3.23 -6.50
CA PRO A 76 1.90 4.62 -6.85
C PRO A 76 3.10 5.21 -6.11
N THR A 77 3.26 4.88 -4.85
CA THR A 77 4.38 5.32 -4.00
C THR A 77 4.82 4.20 -3.05
N ALA A 78 5.91 4.41 -2.36
CA ALA A 78 6.39 3.50 -1.32
C ALA A 78 5.72 3.73 0.06
N THR A 79 4.55 4.39 0.10
CA THR A 79 3.80 4.67 1.34
C THR A 79 2.30 4.55 1.13
N CYS A 80 1.61 4.04 2.16
CA CYS A 80 0.18 3.74 2.11
C CYS A 80 -0.67 4.97 1.73
N THR A 81 -0.53 6.10 2.41
CA THR A 81 -1.40 7.26 2.17
C THR A 81 -1.19 7.87 0.79
N GLY A 82 0.05 8.05 0.35
CA GLY A 82 0.34 8.56 -1.00
C GLY A 82 -0.23 7.65 -2.09
N SER A 83 -0.09 6.32 -1.94
CA SER A 83 -0.66 5.35 -2.88
C SER A 83 -2.19 5.38 -2.89
N ARG A 84 -2.82 5.47 -1.71
CA ARG A 84 -4.28 5.55 -1.57
C ARG A 84 -4.87 6.82 -2.17
N VAL A 85 -4.15 7.93 -2.11
CA VAL A 85 -4.55 9.16 -2.80
C VAL A 85 -4.39 9.00 -4.32
N SER A 86 -3.23 8.52 -4.77
CA SER A 86 -2.93 8.38 -6.20
C SER A 86 -3.88 7.45 -6.94
N ILE A 87 -4.25 6.30 -6.35
CA ILE A 87 -5.21 5.37 -6.98
C ILE A 87 -6.60 5.99 -7.11
N GLN A 88 -7.03 6.81 -6.13
CA GLN A 88 -8.36 7.43 -6.17
C GLN A 88 -8.50 8.46 -7.28
N PHE A 89 -7.43 9.15 -7.64
CA PHE A 89 -7.50 10.23 -8.61
C PHE A 89 -6.80 9.91 -9.94
N GLY A 90 -6.29 8.70 -10.13
CA GLY A 90 -5.60 8.31 -11.37
C GLY A 90 -4.34 9.13 -11.64
N GLN A 91 -3.69 9.63 -10.59
CA GLN A 91 -2.59 10.61 -10.65
C GLN A 91 -1.32 10.10 -9.98
N THR A 92 -0.17 10.54 -10.48
CA THR A 92 1.12 10.27 -9.83
C THR A 92 1.21 10.94 -8.45
N SER A 93 2.10 10.45 -7.59
CA SER A 93 2.39 11.08 -6.30
C SER A 93 2.95 12.51 -6.43
N ALA A 94 3.58 12.85 -7.55
CA ALA A 94 4.02 14.21 -7.84
C ALA A 94 2.81 15.15 -8.03
N ARG A 95 1.86 14.78 -8.89
CA ARG A 95 0.66 15.60 -9.15
C ARG A 95 -0.27 15.69 -7.95
N THR A 96 -0.48 14.58 -7.21
CA THR A 96 -1.32 14.62 -5.99
C THR A 96 -0.68 15.42 -4.86
N GLN A 97 0.63 15.66 -4.91
CA GLN A 97 1.41 16.35 -3.87
C GLN A 97 1.28 15.69 -2.49
N TYR A 98 0.73 14.46 -2.40
CA TYR A 98 0.62 13.72 -1.16
C TYR A 98 1.74 12.68 -1.07
N ARG A 99 2.82 13.01 -0.36
CA ARG A 99 4.11 12.34 -0.44
C ARG A 99 4.39 11.43 0.75
N TYR A 100 3.76 11.74 1.89
CA TYR A 100 4.02 11.06 3.16
C TYR A 100 2.81 11.12 4.10
N VAL A 101 2.66 10.13 5.02
CA VAL A 101 1.50 9.98 5.94
C VAL A 101 1.19 11.24 6.75
N PHE A 102 2.20 12.01 7.11
CA PHE A 102 2.08 13.27 7.85
C PHE A 102 2.48 14.48 7.01
N ASP A 103 2.19 14.47 5.71
CA ASP A 103 2.60 15.54 4.81
C ASP A 103 1.91 16.88 5.16
N VAL A 104 2.64 17.69 5.91
CA VAL A 104 2.17 19.00 6.37
C VAL A 104 2.15 20.00 5.23
N TYR A 105 3.05 19.83 4.25
CA TYR A 105 3.10 20.65 3.04
C TYR A 105 1.80 20.51 2.26
N HIS A 106 1.31 19.30 2.09
CA HIS A 106 0.04 19.02 1.43
C HIS A 106 -1.14 19.77 2.06
N LYS A 107 -1.21 19.85 3.40
CA LYS A 107 -2.28 20.57 4.12
C LYS A 107 -2.29 22.07 3.82
N LYS A 108 -1.13 22.68 3.57
CA LYS A 108 -1.02 24.09 3.20
C LYS A 108 -1.42 24.32 1.75
N GLN A 109 -1.02 23.44 0.84
CA GLN A 109 -1.29 23.56 -0.59
C GLN A 109 -2.73 23.19 -0.97
N ARG A 110 -3.35 22.26 -0.23
CA ARG A 110 -4.72 21.80 -0.47
C ARG A 110 -5.57 21.87 0.81
N PRO A 111 -5.93 23.06 1.27
CA PRO A 111 -6.68 23.25 2.52
C PRO A 111 -8.06 22.57 2.47
N ASN A 112 -8.66 22.45 1.30
CA ASN A 112 -9.95 21.78 1.06
C ASN A 112 -9.79 20.29 0.67
N GLY A 113 -8.58 19.73 0.78
CA GLY A 113 -8.30 18.36 0.36
C GLY A 113 -8.52 18.16 -1.13
N TYR A 114 -9.22 17.08 -1.48
CA TYR A 114 -9.52 16.70 -2.87
C TYR A 114 -11.01 16.85 -3.22
N ALA A 115 -11.74 17.67 -2.47
CA ALA A 115 -13.18 17.88 -2.73
C ALA A 115 -13.42 18.37 -4.16
N GLY A 116 -14.35 17.73 -4.87
CA GLY A 116 -14.71 18.06 -6.26
C GLY A 116 -13.74 17.55 -7.33
N GLN A 117 -12.66 16.85 -6.96
CA GLN A 117 -11.78 16.21 -7.94
C GLN A 117 -12.42 14.92 -8.47
N TYR A 118 -12.25 14.66 -9.78
CA TYR A 118 -12.73 13.44 -10.43
C TYR A 118 -12.02 12.22 -9.85
N SER A 119 -12.81 11.28 -9.35
CA SER A 119 -12.33 10.15 -8.57
C SER A 119 -12.52 8.81 -9.28
N LEU A 120 -11.93 7.76 -8.68
CA LEU A 120 -12.11 6.38 -9.11
C LEU A 120 -13.61 5.97 -9.09
N ALA A 121 -14.41 6.48 -8.15
CA ALA A 121 -15.86 6.27 -8.14
C ALA A 121 -16.57 6.98 -9.31
N ASP A 122 -16.13 8.20 -9.65
CA ASP A 122 -16.70 8.94 -10.76
C ASP A 122 -16.45 8.26 -12.09
N SER A 123 -15.33 7.54 -12.24
CA SER A 123 -14.97 6.85 -13.48
C SER A 123 -16.06 5.90 -13.98
N VAL A 124 -16.82 5.30 -13.06
CA VAL A 124 -17.96 4.42 -13.41
C VAL A 124 -19.31 5.14 -13.30
N LYS A 125 -19.47 6.07 -12.36
CA LYS A 125 -20.75 6.78 -12.14
C LYS A 125 -21.14 7.64 -13.34
N THR A 126 -20.16 8.30 -13.95
CA THR A 126 -20.38 9.15 -15.14
C THR A 126 -20.64 8.38 -16.43
N ALA A 127 -20.53 7.03 -16.41
CA ALA A 127 -20.91 6.18 -17.55
C ALA A 127 -22.42 6.17 -17.88
N GLY A 128 -23.27 6.74 -17.04
CA GLY A 128 -24.72 6.79 -17.25
C GLY A 128 -25.43 5.44 -17.13
N LYS A 129 -24.76 4.41 -16.56
CA LYS A 129 -25.25 3.03 -16.46
C LYS A 129 -25.77 2.65 -15.08
N ASN A 130 -26.12 3.63 -14.24
CA ASN A 130 -26.68 3.43 -12.91
C ASN A 130 -25.78 2.63 -11.94
N TYR A 131 -24.45 2.81 -12.02
CA TYR A 131 -23.53 2.23 -11.05
C TYR A 131 -23.81 2.72 -9.65
N ILE A 132 -23.70 1.78 -8.66
CA ILE A 132 -23.55 2.12 -7.25
C ILE A 132 -22.12 1.86 -6.83
N THR A 133 -21.56 2.75 -6.01
CA THR A 133 -20.16 2.70 -5.60
C THR A 133 -20.01 2.59 -4.10
N ALA A 134 -19.09 1.72 -3.65
CA ALA A 134 -18.80 1.53 -2.23
C ALA A 134 -17.29 1.54 -1.94
N HIS A 135 -16.93 2.08 -0.78
CA HIS A 135 -15.59 1.95 -0.23
C HIS A 135 -15.66 1.57 1.25
N PHE A 136 -14.99 0.47 1.61
CA PHE A 136 -14.92 -0.03 2.97
C PHE A 136 -13.48 -0.15 3.44
N GLY A 137 -13.22 0.22 4.71
CA GLY A 137 -11.94 0.06 5.37
C GLY A 137 -11.01 1.26 5.28
N LYS A 138 -9.71 1.01 5.16
CA LYS A 138 -8.67 2.04 5.27
C LYS A 138 -8.73 3.06 4.13
N GLY A 139 -9.08 4.30 4.46
CA GLY A 139 -9.15 5.41 3.51
C GLY A 139 -7.80 6.09 3.25
N MET A 140 -7.87 7.27 2.63
CA MET A 140 -6.69 8.08 2.30
C MET A 140 -6.03 8.67 3.54
N THR A 141 -6.80 9.34 4.40
CA THR A 141 -6.41 9.87 5.72
C THR A 141 -7.64 10.04 6.59
N GLU A 142 -7.45 10.24 7.91
CA GLU A 142 -8.53 10.54 8.86
C GLU A 142 -9.37 11.81 8.50
N LYS A 143 -8.81 12.71 7.70
CA LYS A 143 -9.42 14.01 7.35
C LYS A 143 -9.93 14.10 5.93
N LEU A 144 -9.53 13.20 5.05
CA LEU A 144 -9.96 13.17 3.67
C LEU A 144 -11.12 12.17 3.56
N LYS A 145 -12.34 12.69 3.57
CA LYS A 145 -13.53 11.88 3.27
C LYS A 145 -13.34 11.24 1.90
N MET A 146 -13.74 9.99 1.78
CA MET A 146 -13.75 9.31 0.49
C MET A 146 -14.78 10.01 -0.38
N VAL A 147 -14.27 10.75 -1.36
CA VAL A 147 -15.11 11.57 -2.23
C VAL A 147 -15.88 10.69 -3.21
N ASN A 148 -17.15 11.03 -3.40
CA ASN A 148 -18.05 10.53 -4.44
C ASN A 148 -18.47 9.05 -4.37
N TYR A 149 -18.10 8.29 -3.32
CA TYR A 149 -18.70 6.98 -3.09
C TYR A 149 -20.12 7.11 -2.51
N ASP A 150 -21.03 6.26 -2.98
CA ASP A 150 -22.43 6.27 -2.51
C ASP A 150 -22.58 5.61 -1.13
N VAL A 151 -21.74 4.57 -0.86
CA VAL A 151 -21.72 3.83 0.38
C VAL A 151 -20.29 3.80 0.95
N THR A 152 -20.15 4.16 2.21
CA THR A 152 -18.88 4.04 2.95
C THR A 152 -19.14 3.49 4.33
N ASP A 153 -18.14 2.80 4.90
CA ASP A 153 -18.17 2.45 6.31
C ASP A 153 -17.93 3.70 7.19
N GLU A 154 -18.21 3.56 8.47
CA GLU A 154 -17.98 4.63 9.44
C GLU A 154 -16.48 4.76 9.76
N TYR A 155 -15.67 4.98 8.70
CA TYR A 155 -14.21 5.12 8.79
C TYR A 155 -13.76 6.08 9.91
N GLU A 156 -14.52 7.14 10.16
CA GLU A 156 -14.21 8.13 11.19
C GLU A 156 -14.21 7.55 12.62
N LYS A 157 -14.87 6.41 12.84
CA LYS A 157 -14.89 5.70 14.13
C LYS A 157 -13.65 4.84 14.38
N TYR A 158 -12.81 4.62 13.37
CA TYR A 158 -11.71 3.66 13.45
C TYR A 158 -10.35 4.33 13.29
N ALA A 159 -9.40 3.95 14.13
CA ALA A 159 -8.01 4.38 13.98
C ALA A 159 -7.37 3.81 12.70
N PRO A 160 -6.30 4.42 12.17
CA PRO A 160 -5.65 4.00 10.92
C PRO A 160 -5.24 2.53 10.83
N ASN A 161 -5.10 1.84 11.95
CA ASN A 161 -4.71 0.40 12.03
C ASN A 161 -5.89 -0.52 12.32
N GLY A 162 -7.14 -0.05 12.20
CA GLY A 162 -8.34 -0.83 12.44
C GLY A 162 -8.83 -0.83 13.88
N ASN A 163 -8.28 0.02 14.75
CA ASN A 163 -8.77 0.21 16.12
C ASN A 163 -9.93 1.20 16.14
N LEU A 164 -10.87 1.07 17.10
CA LEU A 164 -11.96 2.02 17.29
C LEU A 164 -11.44 3.38 17.78
N HIS A 165 -11.90 4.48 17.16
CA HIS A 165 -11.69 5.81 17.71
C HIS A 165 -12.58 6.01 18.95
N GLY A 166 -12.00 6.48 20.04
CA GLY A 166 -12.71 6.85 21.25
C GLY A 166 -12.61 5.89 22.42
N GLU A 167 -12.20 4.67 22.23
CA GLU A 167 -11.58 3.93 23.33
C GLU A 167 -10.28 4.66 23.66
N LYS A 168 -10.14 5.14 24.89
CA LYS A 168 -8.85 5.57 25.44
C LYS A 168 -7.99 4.33 25.57
N ILE A 169 -7.57 3.81 24.43
CA ILE A 169 -6.49 2.83 24.37
C ILE A 169 -5.27 3.63 24.80
N ASP A 170 -4.84 3.35 26.00
CA ASP A 170 -3.62 3.93 26.54
C ASP A 170 -2.48 3.53 25.60
N ILE A 171 -2.11 4.44 24.72
CA ILE A 171 -1.12 4.24 23.65
C ILE A 171 0.24 3.70 24.15
N PRO A 172 0.61 3.71 25.44
CA PRO A 172 1.82 3.04 25.89
C PRO A 172 1.85 1.55 25.57
N THR A 173 0.72 0.88 25.37
CA THR A 173 0.71 -0.59 25.28
C THR A 173 0.54 -1.16 23.89
N ARG A 174 0.35 -0.38 22.80
CA ARG A 174 0.23 -0.88 21.41
C ARG A 174 -0.72 -2.09 21.28
N ARG A 175 -1.74 -2.26 22.11
CA ARG A 175 -2.40 -3.55 22.27
C ARG A 175 -3.87 -3.43 22.53
N GLU A 176 -4.50 -4.29 21.95
CA GLU A 176 -5.80 -4.92 21.99
C GLU A 176 -6.68 -4.45 20.86
N LEU A 177 -6.31 -4.97 19.67
CA LEU A 177 -7.29 -5.18 18.62
C LEU A 177 -8.33 -6.14 19.19
N PRO A 178 -9.64 -5.92 18.97
CA PRO A 178 -10.66 -6.86 19.41
C PRO A 178 -10.29 -8.29 18.96
N PRO A 179 -10.17 -9.25 19.89
CA PRO A 179 -9.68 -10.59 19.56
C PRO A 179 -10.64 -11.35 18.63
N ASP A 180 -11.90 -10.95 18.59
CA ASP A 180 -12.97 -11.47 17.75
C ASP A 180 -13.11 -10.76 16.40
N ASN A 181 -12.45 -9.62 16.22
CA ASN A 181 -12.45 -8.86 14.96
C ASN A 181 -11.08 -8.20 14.70
N PRO A 182 -10.00 -9.00 14.58
CA PRO A 182 -8.66 -8.48 14.40
C PRO A 182 -8.56 -7.69 13.09
N LYS A 183 -7.99 -6.50 13.13
CA LYS A 183 -7.81 -5.63 11.95
C LYS A 183 -9.12 -5.32 11.20
N ARG A 184 -10.28 -5.40 11.88
CA ARG A 184 -11.60 -5.26 11.27
C ARG A 184 -11.90 -6.23 10.11
N ILE A 185 -11.24 -7.37 10.06
CA ILE A 185 -11.40 -8.32 8.95
C ILE A 185 -12.87 -8.73 8.82
N TYR A 186 -13.52 -9.12 9.94
CA TYR A 186 -14.91 -9.58 9.94
C TYR A 186 -15.91 -8.45 9.68
N SER A 187 -15.70 -7.24 10.23
CA SER A 187 -16.53 -6.09 9.89
C SER A 187 -16.48 -5.76 8.40
N LEU A 188 -15.30 -5.82 7.77
CA LEU A 188 -15.16 -5.58 6.34
C LEU A 188 -15.83 -6.68 5.50
N ILE A 189 -15.81 -7.93 5.97
CA ILE A 189 -16.56 -9.02 5.35
C ILE A 189 -18.07 -8.72 5.42
N ASP A 190 -18.60 -8.40 6.61
CA ASP A 190 -20.01 -8.14 6.82
C ASP A 190 -20.53 -6.96 5.98
N GLU A 191 -19.79 -5.86 5.97
CA GLU A 191 -20.13 -4.65 5.18
C GLU A 191 -20.10 -4.93 3.68
N SER A 192 -19.08 -5.63 3.20
CA SER A 192 -18.98 -6.02 1.78
C SER A 192 -20.09 -6.98 1.37
N MET A 193 -20.39 -7.97 2.21
CA MET A 193 -21.45 -8.94 1.94
C MET A 193 -22.83 -8.30 1.95
N LYS A 194 -23.10 -7.38 2.89
CA LYS A 194 -24.33 -6.60 2.90
C LYS A 194 -24.50 -5.83 1.59
N PHE A 195 -23.45 -5.10 1.17
CA PHE A 195 -23.47 -4.35 -0.08
C PHE A 195 -23.72 -5.25 -1.30
N LEU A 196 -23.04 -6.42 -1.38
CA LEU A 196 -23.22 -7.37 -2.47
C LEU A 196 -24.62 -7.99 -2.48
N MET A 197 -25.17 -8.37 -1.33
CA MET A 197 -26.54 -8.91 -1.22
C MET A 197 -27.62 -7.89 -1.64
N GLU A 198 -27.37 -6.61 -1.42
CA GLU A 198 -28.29 -5.54 -1.81
C GLU A 198 -28.22 -5.23 -3.31
N ASN A 199 -27.06 -5.40 -3.98
CA ASN A 199 -26.82 -4.84 -5.31
C ASN A 199 -26.46 -5.86 -6.40
N ALA A 200 -25.71 -6.94 -6.09
CA ALA A 200 -25.26 -7.89 -7.10
C ALA A 200 -26.45 -8.61 -7.78
N GLY A 201 -26.41 -8.69 -9.09
CA GLY A 201 -27.50 -9.22 -9.92
C GLY A 201 -28.69 -8.26 -10.11
N LYS A 202 -28.69 -7.08 -9.49
CA LYS A 202 -29.78 -6.10 -9.57
C LYS A 202 -29.37 -4.81 -10.30
N ARG A 203 -28.11 -4.42 -10.18
CA ARG A 203 -27.52 -3.24 -10.85
C ARG A 203 -26.00 -3.38 -10.89
N PRO A 204 -25.30 -2.70 -11.82
CA PRO A 204 -23.86 -2.70 -11.85
C PRO A 204 -23.29 -1.97 -10.62
N PHE A 205 -22.13 -2.42 -10.15
CA PHE A 205 -21.50 -1.85 -8.97
C PHE A 205 -19.98 -1.77 -9.09
N PHE A 206 -19.41 -0.82 -8.34
CA PHE A 206 -18.00 -0.77 -8.01
C PHE A 206 -17.81 -0.80 -6.49
N MET A 207 -17.02 -1.73 -6.01
CA MET A 207 -16.69 -1.86 -4.59
C MET A 207 -15.16 -1.88 -4.41
N MET A 208 -14.65 -1.03 -3.54
CA MET A 208 -13.26 -1.08 -3.08
C MET A 208 -13.22 -1.50 -1.62
N VAL A 209 -12.53 -2.61 -1.33
CA VAL A 209 -12.30 -3.09 0.03
C VAL A 209 -10.84 -2.88 0.37
N SER A 210 -10.59 -1.94 1.25
CA SER A 210 -9.26 -1.51 1.69
C SER A 210 -8.94 -2.09 3.07
N HIS A 211 -8.25 -3.22 3.10
CA HIS A 211 -7.88 -3.87 4.35
C HIS A 211 -6.86 -3.08 5.16
N TYR A 212 -6.87 -3.28 6.49
CA TYR A 212 -5.81 -2.84 7.41
C TYR A 212 -4.71 -3.89 7.56
N SER A 213 -4.97 -5.12 7.11
CA SER A 213 -4.01 -6.22 7.01
C SER A 213 -3.10 -5.97 5.78
N VAL A 214 -1.83 -6.18 5.88
CA VAL A 214 -1.04 -6.80 6.93
C VAL A 214 -0.16 -5.79 7.70
N HIS A 215 -0.60 -4.53 7.79
CA HIS A 215 0.11 -3.47 8.50
C HIS A 215 0.28 -3.80 9.99
N VAL A 216 1.36 -3.37 10.59
CA VAL A 216 1.59 -3.48 12.04
C VAL A 216 0.58 -2.64 12.85
N PRO A 217 0.21 -3.03 14.09
CA PRO A 217 0.55 -4.29 14.76
C PRO A 217 -0.16 -5.48 14.11
N HIS A 218 0.55 -6.62 14.02
CA HIS A 218 -0.07 -7.83 13.50
C HIS A 218 -1.08 -8.39 14.49
N ALA A 219 -2.23 -8.88 14.01
CA ALA A 219 -3.26 -9.52 14.81
C ALA A 219 -4.08 -10.48 13.94
N ALA A 220 -4.46 -11.60 14.52
CA ALA A 220 -5.34 -12.60 13.94
C ALA A 220 -6.22 -13.19 15.05
N SER A 221 -7.32 -13.85 14.69
CA SER A 221 -8.12 -14.58 15.65
C SER A 221 -7.36 -15.80 16.21
N GLN A 222 -7.73 -16.26 17.42
CA GLN A 222 -7.04 -17.34 18.10
C GLN A 222 -6.94 -18.60 17.24
N LYS A 223 -8.02 -18.93 16.52
CA LYS A 223 -8.06 -20.09 15.60
C LYS A 223 -6.94 -20.06 14.57
N TYR A 224 -6.69 -18.90 13.95
CA TYR A 224 -5.64 -18.77 12.94
C TYR A 224 -4.26 -18.69 13.59
N MET A 225 -4.13 -18.05 14.74
CA MET A 225 -2.86 -18.02 15.50
C MET A 225 -2.42 -19.43 15.87
N ASP A 226 -3.31 -20.26 16.43
CA ASP A 226 -3.01 -21.63 16.80
C ASP A 226 -2.61 -22.49 15.59
N LYS A 227 -3.36 -22.39 14.49
CA LYS A 227 -3.05 -23.08 13.22
C LYS A 227 -1.64 -22.75 12.72
N TRP A 228 -1.32 -21.47 12.68
CA TRP A 228 -0.05 -21.02 12.12
C TRP A 228 1.12 -21.23 13.07
N GLN A 229 0.88 -21.18 14.39
CA GLN A 229 1.89 -21.53 15.37
C GLN A 229 2.24 -23.02 15.26
N ALA A 230 1.25 -23.91 15.18
CA ALA A 230 1.48 -25.34 14.96
C ALA A 230 2.26 -25.62 13.67
N LYS A 231 1.94 -24.88 12.57
CA LYS A 231 2.69 -24.97 11.31
C LYS A 231 4.14 -24.50 11.45
N TYR A 232 4.39 -23.42 12.17
CA TYR A 232 5.73 -22.91 12.45
C TYR A 232 6.52 -23.90 13.31
N ASP A 233 5.89 -24.49 14.32
CA ASP A 233 6.54 -25.43 15.24
C ASP A 233 6.96 -26.74 14.55
N ALA A 234 6.22 -27.13 13.51
CA ALA A 234 6.54 -28.31 12.69
C ALA A 234 7.70 -28.09 11.69
N LEU A 235 8.22 -26.87 11.55
CA LEU A 235 9.36 -26.60 10.65
C LEU A 235 10.68 -26.97 11.31
N GLU A 236 11.59 -27.53 10.52
CA GLU A 236 12.99 -27.68 10.92
C GLU A 236 13.65 -26.31 11.01
N LYS A 237 14.22 -25.99 12.17
CA LYS A 237 14.77 -24.67 12.48
C LYS A 237 16.29 -24.69 12.39
N PRO A 238 16.93 -23.65 11.82
CA PRO A 238 18.37 -23.50 11.85
C PRO A 238 18.90 -23.49 13.29
N THR A 239 20.08 -24.08 13.50
CA THR A 239 20.76 -24.09 14.81
C THR A 239 21.66 -22.87 14.99
N ASP A 240 22.13 -22.26 13.90
CA ASP A 240 22.87 -21.01 13.94
C ASP A 240 21.97 -19.84 14.35
N LYS A 241 22.42 -19.03 15.27
CA LYS A 241 21.64 -17.94 15.86
C LYS A 241 21.22 -16.86 14.84
N GLU A 242 22.08 -16.56 13.88
CA GLU A 242 21.78 -15.53 12.87
C GLU A 242 20.83 -16.08 11.82
N GLU A 243 21.05 -17.33 11.37
CA GLU A 243 20.15 -18.02 10.45
C GLU A 243 18.77 -18.22 11.09
N LEU A 244 18.69 -18.59 12.36
CA LEU A 244 17.43 -18.71 13.10
C LEU A 244 16.68 -17.38 13.13
N ARG A 245 17.37 -16.28 13.42
CA ARG A 245 16.76 -14.94 13.43
C ARG A 245 16.19 -14.54 12.06
N LEU A 246 16.85 -14.93 10.98
CA LEU A 246 16.37 -14.70 9.62
C LEU A 246 15.16 -15.59 9.30
N PHE A 247 15.21 -16.85 9.68
CA PHE A 247 14.13 -17.81 9.55
C PHE A 247 12.85 -17.36 10.28
N GLU A 248 12.96 -16.92 11.55
CA GLU A 248 11.83 -16.39 12.33
C GLU A 248 11.15 -15.19 11.70
N ARG A 249 11.87 -14.42 10.92
CA ARG A 249 11.32 -13.29 10.17
C ARG A 249 10.63 -13.71 8.88
N GLU A 250 11.22 -14.65 8.16
CA GLU A 250 10.62 -15.21 6.93
C GLU A 250 9.39 -16.06 7.25
N CYS A 251 9.39 -16.75 8.37
CA CYS A 251 8.32 -17.66 8.79
C CYS A 251 7.55 -17.11 10.00
N ASN A 252 7.07 -15.86 9.92
CA ASN A 252 6.30 -15.25 11.01
C ASN A 252 4.89 -15.84 11.08
N SER A 253 4.62 -16.66 12.13
CA SER A 253 3.33 -17.33 12.30
C SER A 253 2.16 -16.37 12.44
N LEU A 254 2.31 -15.28 13.20
CA LEU A 254 1.25 -14.28 13.38
C LEU A 254 0.93 -13.51 12.10
N TYR A 255 1.97 -13.18 11.30
CA TYR A 255 1.78 -12.58 9.98
C TYR A 255 1.03 -13.52 9.04
N GLY A 256 1.44 -14.80 9.00
CA GLY A 256 0.78 -15.83 8.20
C GLY A 256 -0.68 -16.05 8.61
N ALA A 257 -0.95 -16.04 9.92
CA ALA A 257 -2.29 -16.14 10.47
C ALA A 257 -3.19 -14.98 9.99
N MET A 258 -2.73 -13.75 10.15
CA MET A 258 -3.45 -12.54 9.72
C MET A 258 -3.67 -12.52 8.19
N LEU A 259 -2.65 -12.91 7.42
CA LEU A 259 -2.74 -12.94 5.95
C LEU A 259 -3.77 -13.96 5.46
N GLU A 260 -3.74 -15.20 5.97
CA GLU A 260 -4.71 -16.24 5.58
C GLU A 260 -6.12 -15.90 6.05
N GLU A 261 -6.27 -15.31 7.24
CA GLU A 261 -7.58 -14.88 7.75
C GLU A 261 -8.17 -13.78 6.85
N THR A 262 -7.35 -12.87 6.35
CA THR A 262 -7.77 -11.85 5.38
C THR A 262 -8.08 -12.46 4.01
N ASP A 263 -7.32 -13.46 3.57
CA ASP A 263 -7.55 -14.18 2.30
C ASP A 263 -8.95 -14.83 2.23
N GLN A 264 -9.57 -15.18 3.38
CA GLN A 264 -10.93 -15.68 3.42
C GLN A 264 -11.93 -14.69 2.79
N HIS A 265 -11.72 -13.39 2.95
CA HIS A 265 -12.60 -12.38 2.37
C HIS A 265 -12.63 -12.47 0.84
N VAL A 266 -11.48 -12.71 0.20
CA VAL A 266 -11.40 -12.93 -1.27
C VAL A 266 -12.28 -14.12 -1.68
N GLY A 267 -12.19 -15.23 -0.93
CA GLY A 267 -12.99 -16.43 -1.17
C GLY A 267 -14.49 -16.19 -1.01
N ILE A 268 -14.88 -15.54 0.08
CA ILE A 268 -16.29 -15.23 0.38
C ILE A 268 -16.91 -14.37 -0.73
N ILE A 269 -16.22 -13.35 -1.19
CA ILE A 269 -16.67 -12.49 -2.31
C ILE A 269 -16.87 -13.34 -3.59
N MET A 270 -15.86 -14.12 -3.99
CA MET A 270 -15.94 -14.95 -5.20
C MET A 270 -17.06 -16.00 -5.13
N ASP A 271 -17.22 -16.66 -3.98
CA ASP A 271 -18.24 -17.70 -3.80
C ASP A 271 -19.64 -17.10 -3.82
N TYR A 272 -19.83 -15.92 -3.23
CA TYR A 272 -21.12 -15.23 -3.31
C TYR A 272 -21.45 -14.79 -4.74
N LEU A 273 -20.49 -14.15 -5.45
CA LEU A 273 -20.69 -13.75 -6.85
C LEU A 273 -21.01 -14.96 -7.75
N ARG A 274 -20.36 -16.10 -7.53
CA ARG A 274 -20.67 -17.35 -8.24
C ARG A 274 -22.09 -17.81 -7.94
N LYS A 275 -22.54 -17.74 -6.68
CA LYS A 275 -23.89 -18.14 -6.26
C LYS A 275 -24.99 -17.31 -6.92
N VAL A 276 -24.73 -16.03 -7.19
CA VAL A 276 -25.70 -15.11 -7.81
C VAL A 276 -25.45 -14.89 -9.31
N ASP A 277 -24.59 -15.71 -9.94
CA ASP A 277 -24.25 -15.66 -11.38
C ASP A 277 -23.67 -14.31 -11.84
N GLU A 278 -22.87 -13.68 -10.99
CA GLU A 278 -22.20 -12.42 -11.29
C GLU A 278 -20.66 -12.55 -11.37
N LEU A 279 -20.08 -13.71 -11.01
CA LEU A 279 -18.62 -13.84 -10.99
C LEU A 279 -18.00 -13.64 -12.36
N ALA A 280 -18.59 -14.21 -13.41
CA ALA A 280 -18.12 -14.06 -14.79
C ALA A 280 -18.30 -12.65 -15.36
N ASN A 281 -19.13 -11.82 -14.73
CA ASN A 281 -19.39 -10.43 -15.09
C ASN A 281 -18.68 -9.41 -14.18
N THR A 282 -17.77 -9.87 -13.33
CA THR A 282 -17.11 -9.01 -12.35
C THR A 282 -15.58 -9.02 -12.54
N TYR A 283 -15.00 -7.84 -12.71
CA TYR A 283 -13.54 -7.66 -12.59
C TYR A 283 -13.17 -7.62 -11.11
N ILE A 284 -12.30 -8.54 -10.69
CA ILE A 284 -11.73 -8.57 -9.33
C ILE A 284 -10.24 -8.30 -9.44
N ILE A 285 -9.77 -7.24 -8.78
CA ILE A 285 -8.38 -6.80 -8.75
C ILE A 285 -7.86 -6.95 -7.33
N PHE A 286 -6.81 -7.75 -7.14
CA PHE A 286 -6.11 -7.90 -5.86
C PHE A 286 -4.74 -7.24 -5.94
N THR A 287 -4.44 -6.31 -5.02
CA THR A 287 -3.15 -5.60 -4.97
C THR A 287 -2.87 -5.02 -3.58
N SER A 288 -1.73 -4.33 -3.40
CA SER A 288 -1.30 -3.71 -2.14
C SER A 288 -0.82 -2.28 -2.35
N ASP A 289 -0.95 -1.44 -1.33
CA ASP A 289 -0.64 -0.01 -1.40
C ASP A 289 0.87 0.32 -1.42
N ASN A 290 1.71 -0.56 -0.94
CA ASN A 290 3.17 -0.49 -1.03
C ASN A 290 3.80 -1.84 -0.67
N GLY A 291 5.10 -1.97 -0.88
CA GLY A 291 5.85 -3.13 -0.44
C GLY A 291 5.88 -3.31 1.08
N SER A 292 6.27 -4.49 1.54
CA SER A 292 6.30 -4.83 2.95
C SER A 292 7.26 -3.96 3.75
N GLU A 293 6.94 -3.78 5.02
CA GLU A 293 7.77 -3.01 5.95
C GLU A 293 9.11 -3.71 6.23
N CYS A 294 10.21 -2.98 6.07
CA CYS A 294 11.57 -3.44 6.34
C CYS A 294 12.21 -2.66 7.51
N ILE A 295 11.51 -2.53 8.62
CA ILE A 295 12.02 -1.81 9.79
C ILE A 295 12.46 -2.80 10.90
N PRO A 296 13.65 -2.65 11.47
CA PRO A 296 14.73 -1.73 11.09
C PRO A 296 15.37 -2.13 9.75
N ARG A 297 15.78 -1.15 8.96
CA ARG A 297 16.41 -1.34 7.63
C ARG A 297 17.84 -1.88 7.76
N THR A 298 17.98 -3.05 8.30
CA THR A 298 19.25 -3.79 8.35
C THR A 298 19.37 -4.66 7.09
N LYS A 299 20.58 -5.13 6.79
CA LYS A 299 20.79 -6.09 5.69
C LYS A 299 19.88 -7.32 5.82
N GLU A 300 19.60 -7.71 7.07
CA GLU A 300 18.78 -8.87 7.41
C GLU A 300 17.28 -8.63 7.18
N ASN A 301 16.78 -7.39 7.36
CA ASN A 301 15.37 -7.07 7.17
C ASN A 301 14.95 -6.92 5.69
N ARG A 302 15.91 -6.91 4.76
CA ARG A 302 15.62 -6.84 3.32
C ARG A 302 14.89 -8.08 2.79
N ARG A 303 14.92 -9.19 3.52
CA ARG A 303 14.28 -10.44 3.10
C ARG A 303 12.75 -10.42 3.16
N ASN A 304 12.14 -9.46 3.87
CA ASN A 304 10.67 -9.32 3.92
C ASN A 304 10.03 -9.00 2.56
N ASN A 305 10.82 -8.58 1.55
CA ASN A 305 10.39 -8.38 0.18
C ASN A 305 11.02 -9.39 -0.80
N GLY A 306 11.46 -10.53 -0.30
CA GLY A 306 12.03 -11.61 -1.08
C GLY A 306 13.30 -11.19 -1.83
N PRO A 307 13.36 -11.43 -3.16
CA PRO A 307 14.55 -11.10 -3.93
C PRO A 307 14.74 -9.61 -4.20
N LEU A 308 13.71 -8.77 -3.93
CA LEU A 308 13.70 -7.34 -4.23
C LEU A 308 14.49 -6.53 -3.19
N GLN A 309 15.03 -5.39 -3.61
CA GLN A 309 15.73 -4.50 -2.70
C GLN A 309 14.75 -3.67 -1.86
N GLU A 310 15.06 -3.52 -0.59
CA GLU A 310 14.37 -2.68 0.37
C GLU A 310 12.87 -3.00 0.55
N GLY A 311 12.04 -2.01 0.85
CA GLY A 311 10.62 -2.14 1.13
C GLY A 311 9.96 -0.79 1.32
N LYS A 312 8.87 -0.75 2.07
CA LYS A 312 8.14 0.47 2.41
C LYS A 312 9.06 1.66 2.70
N TYR A 313 8.71 2.84 2.22
CA TYR A 313 9.47 4.09 2.25
C TYR A 313 10.66 4.16 1.28
N SER A 314 10.80 3.23 0.34
CA SER A 314 11.88 3.23 -0.64
C SER A 314 11.36 3.06 -2.06
N CYS A 315 11.91 3.83 -3.00
CA CYS A 315 11.60 3.68 -4.43
C CYS A 315 12.40 2.55 -5.13
N PHE A 316 13.15 1.72 -4.38
CA PHE A 316 13.61 0.44 -4.91
C PHE A 316 12.44 -0.53 -5.10
N GLU A 317 12.63 -1.56 -5.93
CA GLU A 317 11.54 -2.47 -6.32
C GLU A 317 10.79 -3.05 -5.11
N GLY A 318 11.48 -3.38 -4.01
CA GLY A 318 10.84 -3.92 -2.81
C GLY A 318 9.85 -2.97 -2.12
N GLY A 319 9.94 -1.67 -2.36
CA GLY A 319 9.00 -0.69 -1.80
C GLY A 319 7.80 -0.37 -2.67
N ILE A 320 7.93 -0.58 -3.99
CA ILE A 320 6.93 -0.14 -4.98
C ILE A 320 6.36 -1.28 -5.84
N ARG A 321 7.05 -2.40 -6.00
CA ARG A 321 6.52 -3.58 -6.70
C ARG A 321 5.68 -4.38 -5.72
N VAL A 322 4.42 -4.67 -6.09
CA VAL A 322 3.41 -5.27 -5.23
C VAL A 322 2.70 -6.42 -5.95
N PRO A 323 2.01 -7.32 -5.21
CA PRO A 323 1.13 -8.29 -5.85
C PRO A 323 0.08 -7.56 -6.70
N PHE A 324 -0.17 -8.07 -7.91
CA PHE A 324 -1.18 -7.51 -8.80
C PHE A 324 -1.81 -8.66 -9.60
N VAL A 325 -3.02 -9.03 -9.24
CA VAL A 325 -3.78 -10.13 -9.87
C VAL A 325 -5.12 -9.58 -10.33
N VAL A 326 -5.50 -9.89 -11.55
CA VAL A 326 -6.79 -9.45 -12.13
C VAL A 326 -7.52 -10.64 -12.75
N ALA A 327 -8.76 -10.85 -12.36
CA ALA A 327 -9.68 -11.77 -13.03
C ALA A 327 -10.93 -11.01 -13.46
N GLY A 328 -11.56 -11.41 -14.57
CA GLY A 328 -12.78 -10.79 -15.06
C GLY A 328 -13.05 -11.07 -16.54
N PRO A 329 -14.10 -10.48 -17.09
CA PRO A 329 -14.47 -10.69 -18.50
C PRO A 329 -13.32 -10.40 -19.46
N GLY A 330 -12.99 -11.35 -20.33
CA GLY A 330 -11.94 -11.21 -21.33
C GLY A 330 -10.50 -11.32 -20.82
N VAL A 331 -10.28 -11.44 -19.52
CA VAL A 331 -8.96 -11.69 -18.94
C VAL A 331 -8.61 -13.17 -19.11
N GLN A 332 -7.42 -13.45 -19.64
CA GLN A 332 -6.97 -14.83 -19.86
C GLN A 332 -6.69 -15.52 -18.52
N ALA A 333 -7.37 -16.64 -18.26
CA ALA A 333 -7.19 -17.43 -17.05
C ALA A 333 -5.80 -18.08 -16.96
N GLY A 334 -5.20 -18.06 -15.76
CA GLY A 334 -3.89 -18.64 -15.46
C GLY A 334 -2.71 -17.98 -16.18
N ALA A 335 -2.89 -16.76 -16.73
CA ALA A 335 -1.88 -16.07 -17.51
C ALA A 335 -0.89 -15.27 -16.64
N TYR A 336 0.29 -15.03 -17.22
CA TYR A 336 1.29 -14.08 -16.70
C TYR A 336 1.50 -12.94 -17.69
N CYS A 337 1.62 -11.73 -17.16
CA CYS A 337 1.86 -10.53 -17.96
C CYS A 337 3.03 -9.71 -17.40
N ASP A 338 3.98 -9.38 -18.29
CA ASP A 338 5.18 -8.60 -17.95
C ASP A 338 5.04 -7.11 -18.32
N VAL A 339 3.91 -6.70 -18.90
CA VAL A 339 3.64 -5.29 -19.16
C VAL A 339 3.60 -4.52 -17.84
N PRO A 340 4.39 -3.44 -17.68
CA PRO A 340 4.38 -2.65 -16.45
C PRO A 340 3.05 -1.91 -16.26
N VAL A 341 2.39 -2.19 -15.14
CA VAL A 341 1.13 -1.56 -14.73
C VAL A 341 1.30 -0.87 -13.38
N VAL A 342 0.58 0.19 -13.15
CA VAL A 342 0.57 0.93 -11.88
C VAL A 342 -0.85 1.25 -11.45
N GLN A 343 -1.11 1.32 -10.17
CA GLN A 343 -2.48 1.38 -9.66
C GLN A 343 -3.24 2.65 -10.06
N TRP A 344 -2.57 3.77 -10.33
CA TRP A 344 -3.25 4.95 -10.86
C TRP A 344 -3.72 4.81 -12.33
N ASP A 345 -3.35 3.71 -13.02
CA ASP A 345 -3.97 3.31 -14.30
C ASP A 345 -5.43 2.82 -14.11
N LEU A 346 -5.80 2.38 -12.89
CA LEU A 346 -7.11 1.76 -12.64
C LEU A 346 -8.28 2.73 -12.86
N LEU A 347 -8.10 4.03 -12.61
CA LEU A 347 -9.15 5.01 -12.88
C LEU A 347 -9.53 5.03 -14.37
N ALA A 348 -8.55 5.18 -15.26
CA ALA A 348 -8.78 5.13 -16.70
C ALA A 348 -9.26 3.75 -17.17
N THR A 349 -8.85 2.68 -16.47
CA THR A 349 -9.27 1.31 -16.77
C THR A 349 -10.75 1.08 -16.46
N LEU A 350 -11.21 1.47 -15.28
CA LEU A 350 -12.62 1.34 -14.88
C LEU A 350 -13.51 2.22 -15.77
N HIS A 351 -13.06 3.42 -16.09
CA HIS A 351 -13.73 4.32 -17.04
C HIS A 351 -13.96 3.63 -18.39
N ASP A 352 -12.91 3.08 -19.00
CA ASP A 352 -12.99 2.42 -20.31
C ASP A 352 -13.80 1.11 -20.26
N LEU A 353 -13.58 0.26 -19.25
CA LEU A 353 -14.30 -1.01 -19.12
C LEU A 353 -15.78 -0.84 -18.77
N SER A 354 -16.16 0.22 -18.09
CA SER A 354 -17.57 0.57 -17.85
C SER A 354 -18.29 1.07 -19.12
N GLY A 355 -17.53 1.28 -20.20
CA GLY A 355 -18.05 1.88 -21.43
C GLY A 355 -18.44 3.35 -21.22
N ASN A 356 -17.71 4.06 -20.40
CA ASN A 356 -17.88 5.49 -20.18
C ASN A 356 -17.30 6.26 -21.37
N GLU A 357 -18.12 7.06 -22.05
CA GLU A 357 -17.74 7.82 -23.22
C GLU A 357 -17.42 9.30 -22.90
N THR A 358 -17.58 9.70 -21.63
CA THR A 358 -17.21 11.07 -21.22
C THR A 358 -15.69 11.25 -21.30
N PRO A 359 -15.18 12.40 -21.76
CA PRO A 359 -13.74 12.63 -21.72
C PRO A 359 -13.20 12.56 -20.29
N LEU A 360 -12.08 11.88 -20.11
CA LEU A 360 -11.32 11.96 -18.85
C LEU A 360 -10.77 13.37 -18.68
N PRO A 361 -10.68 13.88 -17.43
CA PRO A 361 -9.96 15.12 -17.15
C PRO A 361 -8.50 15.08 -17.63
N ASP A 362 -7.98 16.22 -18.08
CA ASP A 362 -6.61 16.35 -18.60
C ASP A 362 -5.52 16.07 -17.54
N ASP A 363 -5.86 16.11 -16.26
CA ASP A 363 -4.97 15.87 -15.15
C ASP A 363 -4.88 14.39 -14.74
N ILE A 364 -5.49 13.47 -15.49
CA ILE A 364 -5.35 12.03 -15.29
C ILE A 364 -4.03 11.55 -15.92
N ASP A 365 -3.14 11.05 -15.08
CA ASP A 365 -1.83 10.52 -15.50
C ASP A 365 -1.92 9.06 -15.99
N GLY A 366 -2.95 8.33 -15.57
CA GLY A 366 -3.17 6.92 -15.85
C GLY A 366 -3.63 6.63 -17.29
N GLY A 367 -3.36 5.40 -17.73
CA GLY A 367 -3.86 4.85 -18.99
C GLY A 367 -4.70 3.60 -18.76
N SER A 368 -5.65 3.33 -19.67
CA SER A 368 -6.47 2.13 -19.60
C SER A 368 -5.63 0.85 -19.74
N LEU A 369 -5.84 -0.12 -18.85
CA LEU A 369 -5.25 -1.46 -18.90
C LEU A 369 -6.11 -2.45 -19.72
N LYS A 370 -7.23 -2.04 -20.29
CA LYS A 370 -8.15 -2.92 -21.04
C LYS A 370 -7.45 -3.68 -22.15
N ASP A 371 -6.60 -3.02 -22.92
CA ASP A 371 -5.85 -3.66 -24.00
C ASP A 371 -4.90 -4.75 -23.47
N VAL A 372 -4.28 -4.52 -22.30
CA VAL A 372 -3.41 -5.49 -21.63
C VAL A 372 -4.24 -6.64 -21.02
N PHE A 373 -5.39 -6.38 -20.45
CA PHE A 373 -6.27 -7.43 -19.91
C PHE A 373 -6.71 -8.42 -21.00
N PHE A 374 -6.96 -7.91 -22.21
CA PHE A 374 -7.43 -8.75 -23.32
C PHE A 374 -6.31 -9.38 -24.16
N LYS A 375 -5.14 -8.73 -24.25
CA LYS A 375 -4.04 -9.16 -25.14
C LYS A 375 -2.78 -9.63 -24.38
N GLY A 376 -2.78 -9.58 -23.03
CA GLY A 376 -1.62 -9.94 -22.21
C GLY A 376 -0.37 -9.13 -22.61
N ASN A 377 0.74 -9.79 -22.79
CA ASN A 377 2.04 -9.18 -23.15
C ASN A 377 2.04 -8.41 -24.50
N LYS A 378 1.01 -8.58 -25.32
CA LYS A 378 0.85 -7.83 -26.60
C LYS A 378 0.08 -6.53 -26.41
N GLY A 379 -0.58 -6.35 -25.27
CA GLY A 379 -1.34 -5.15 -24.95
C GLY A 379 -0.43 -3.96 -24.68
N LYS A 380 -0.98 -2.76 -24.79
CA LYS A 380 -0.27 -1.49 -24.58
C LYS A 380 -1.05 -0.62 -23.59
N VAL A 381 -0.32 0.18 -22.82
CA VAL A 381 -0.89 1.21 -21.94
C VAL A 381 -0.40 2.57 -22.42
N ILE A 382 -1.35 3.45 -22.78
CA ILE A 382 -1.05 4.83 -23.15
C ILE A 382 -1.41 5.71 -21.95
N ARG A 383 -0.43 6.39 -21.38
CA ARG A 383 -0.57 7.22 -20.18
C ARG A 383 -0.44 8.70 -20.48
N GLY A 384 -1.08 9.55 -19.67
CA GLY A 384 -0.82 10.99 -19.64
C GLY A 384 0.60 11.29 -19.11
N ALA A 385 1.05 10.57 -18.10
CA ALA A 385 2.42 10.66 -17.59
C ALA A 385 3.45 10.05 -18.56
N PRO A 386 4.69 10.59 -18.62
CA PRO A 386 5.75 10.12 -19.54
C PRO A 386 6.34 8.75 -19.18
N GLY A 387 5.94 8.16 -18.08
CA GLY A 387 6.38 6.87 -17.56
C GLY A 387 5.75 6.58 -16.22
N ILE A 388 6.14 5.46 -15.58
CA ILE A 388 5.73 5.18 -14.20
C ILE A 388 6.62 5.98 -13.25
N ILE A 389 6.02 6.94 -12.56
CA ILE A 389 6.73 7.92 -11.72
C ILE A 389 6.45 7.65 -10.24
N HIS A 390 7.52 7.59 -9.45
CA HIS A 390 7.48 7.53 -8.00
C HIS A 390 8.25 8.74 -7.45
N HIS A 391 7.51 9.72 -6.95
CA HIS A 391 8.09 10.93 -6.38
C HIS A 391 7.89 10.94 -4.87
N PHE A 392 9.00 10.84 -4.13
CA PHE A 392 9.02 10.71 -2.69
C PHE A 392 9.99 11.70 -2.05
N PRO A 393 9.70 13.03 -2.08
CA PRO A 393 10.56 14.08 -1.52
C PRO A 393 10.35 14.20 -0.01
N SER A 394 10.45 13.09 0.73
CA SER A 394 10.14 13.06 2.16
C SER A 394 11.39 13.30 3.01
N HIS A 395 11.29 14.23 3.96
CA HIS A 395 12.30 14.44 5.01
C HIS A 395 12.44 13.24 5.98
N TYR A 396 11.47 12.33 5.97
CA TYR A 396 11.44 11.18 6.90
C TYR A 396 12.41 10.08 6.50
N GLN A 397 12.73 9.98 5.22
CA GLN A 397 13.61 8.97 4.63
C GLN A 397 14.57 9.62 3.63
N VAL A 398 15.32 8.80 2.90
CA VAL A 398 16.08 9.29 1.76
C VAL A 398 15.09 9.74 0.67
N PRO A 399 15.06 11.02 0.33
CA PRO A 399 14.14 11.53 -0.68
C PRO A 399 14.58 11.10 -2.07
N ILE A 400 13.72 10.33 -2.74
CA ILE A 400 14.00 9.76 -4.06
C ILE A 400 12.89 10.14 -5.02
N SER A 401 13.28 10.59 -6.23
CA SER A 401 12.42 10.60 -7.39
C SER A 401 12.87 9.52 -8.37
N ALA A 402 11.92 8.74 -8.88
CA ALA A 402 12.19 7.67 -9.83
C ALA A 402 11.21 7.70 -11.00
N ILE A 403 11.66 7.25 -12.16
CA ILE A 403 10.82 7.03 -13.34
C ILE A 403 11.20 5.73 -14.03
N ARG A 404 10.20 4.92 -14.38
CA ARG A 404 10.36 3.77 -15.26
C ARG A 404 9.82 4.11 -16.65
N ILE A 405 10.67 3.96 -17.67
CA ILE A 405 10.31 4.09 -19.09
C ILE A 405 10.76 2.80 -19.80
N GLY A 406 9.79 2.02 -20.24
CA GLY A 406 10.06 0.69 -20.80
C GLY A 406 10.79 -0.20 -19.81
N ASP A 407 11.96 -0.73 -20.21
CA ASP A 407 12.77 -1.65 -19.42
C ASP A 407 13.62 -0.97 -18.34
N TYR A 408 13.80 0.35 -18.44
CA TYR A 408 14.74 1.07 -17.60
C TYR A 408 14.04 1.87 -16.51
N LYS A 409 14.61 1.77 -15.30
CA LYS A 409 14.24 2.58 -14.15
C LYS A 409 15.40 3.47 -13.77
N PHE A 410 15.15 4.77 -13.78
CA PHE A 410 16.06 5.82 -13.33
C PHE A 410 15.63 6.28 -11.93
N MET A 411 16.59 6.54 -11.06
CA MET A 411 16.40 7.05 -9.71
C MET A 411 17.35 8.19 -9.43
N ARG A 412 16.85 9.22 -8.74
CA ARG A 412 17.61 10.38 -8.29
C ARG A 412 17.42 10.59 -6.79
N ASN A 413 18.53 10.65 -6.04
CA ASN A 413 18.52 11.13 -4.67
C ASN A 413 18.43 12.66 -4.68
N MET A 414 17.39 13.22 -4.10
CA MET A 414 17.10 14.66 -4.18
C MET A 414 18.00 15.50 -3.25
N ASN A 415 18.62 14.88 -2.23
CA ASN A 415 19.57 15.58 -1.34
C ASN A 415 20.97 15.71 -1.96
N THR A 416 21.43 14.66 -2.64
CA THR A 416 22.83 14.54 -3.08
C THR A 416 23.01 14.61 -4.59
N ASP A 417 21.91 14.64 -5.35
CA ASP A 417 21.87 14.50 -6.81
C ASP A 417 22.50 13.19 -7.34
N GLU A 418 22.77 12.22 -6.46
CA GLU A 418 23.24 10.90 -6.89
C GLU A 418 22.19 10.20 -7.74
N LYS A 419 22.63 9.59 -8.84
CA LYS A 419 21.77 8.98 -9.86
C LYS A 419 22.08 7.52 -10.02
N LYS A 420 21.02 6.69 -10.18
CA LYS A 420 21.10 5.26 -10.49
C LYS A 420 20.24 4.93 -11.69
N LEU A 421 20.66 3.92 -12.44
CA LEU A 421 19.93 3.41 -13.60
C LEU A 421 19.97 1.90 -13.58
N PHE A 422 18.79 1.26 -13.66
CA PHE A 422 18.67 -0.20 -13.72
C PHE A 422 17.87 -0.62 -14.96
N ASN A 423 18.22 -1.78 -15.55
CA ASN A 423 17.34 -2.46 -16.49
C ASN A 423 16.46 -3.45 -15.70
N VAL A 424 15.32 -3.00 -15.24
CA VAL A 424 14.45 -3.78 -14.34
C VAL A 424 13.66 -4.89 -15.04
N ALA A 425 13.72 -4.97 -16.37
CA ALA A 425 13.16 -6.09 -17.12
C ALA A 425 13.98 -7.38 -16.93
N VAL A 426 15.30 -7.24 -16.77
CA VAL A 426 16.22 -8.37 -16.58
C VAL A 426 16.92 -8.35 -15.22
N ASP A 427 17.05 -7.21 -14.59
CA ASP A 427 17.62 -6.99 -13.25
C ASP A 427 16.59 -6.37 -12.30
N TYR A 428 15.45 -7.04 -12.14
CA TYR A 428 14.40 -6.61 -11.19
C TYR A 428 14.88 -6.58 -9.71
N ARG A 429 16.05 -7.17 -9.44
CA ARG A 429 16.74 -7.13 -8.13
C ARG A 429 17.60 -5.89 -7.95
N GLU A 430 17.74 -5.05 -8.98
CA GLU A 430 18.49 -3.79 -8.98
C GLU A 430 19.94 -3.93 -8.48
N LYS A 431 20.61 -5.02 -8.85
CA LYS A 431 21.99 -5.33 -8.43
C LYS A 431 23.04 -4.61 -9.25
N HIS A 432 22.73 -4.26 -10.49
CA HIS A 432 23.68 -3.74 -11.47
C HIS A 432 23.32 -2.31 -11.87
N ASP A 433 23.92 -1.33 -11.21
CA ASP A 433 23.78 0.08 -11.56
C ASP A 433 24.49 0.38 -12.88
N LEU A 434 23.69 0.79 -13.88
CA LEU A 434 24.14 1.14 -15.22
C LEU A 434 24.41 2.64 -15.41
N SER A 435 24.29 3.47 -14.38
CA SER A 435 24.38 4.93 -14.49
C SER A 435 25.70 5.40 -15.12
N LYS A 436 26.81 4.78 -14.73
CA LYS A 436 28.14 5.10 -15.29
C LYS A 436 28.34 4.57 -16.71
N LYS A 437 27.64 3.47 -17.08
CA LYS A 437 27.75 2.85 -18.41
C LYS A 437 26.85 3.50 -19.44
N MET A 438 25.76 4.15 -19.02
CA MET A 438 24.74 4.73 -19.92
C MET A 438 24.44 6.21 -19.58
N PRO A 439 25.43 7.10 -19.56
CA PRO A 439 25.26 8.49 -19.10
C PRO A 439 24.28 9.29 -19.95
N LYS A 440 24.18 9.03 -21.25
CA LYS A 440 23.20 9.69 -22.14
C LYS A 440 21.75 9.30 -21.78
N LYS A 441 21.50 8.03 -21.44
CA LYS A 441 20.18 7.56 -20.98
C LYS A 441 19.83 8.17 -19.63
N VAL A 442 20.78 8.22 -18.70
CA VAL A 442 20.62 8.90 -17.41
C VAL A 442 20.21 10.36 -17.59
N ALA A 443 20.93 11.12 -18.42
CA ALA A 443 20.62 12.53 -18.68
C ALA A 443 19.24 12.73 -19.31
N SER A 444 18.85 11.85 -20.25
CA SER A 444 17.54 11.90 -20.90
C SER A 444 16.41 11.61 -19.91
N MET A 445 16.52 10.55 -19.11
CA MET A 445 15.48 10.18 -18.15
C MET A 445 15.39 11.16 -16.98
N ASP A 446 16.51 11.72 -16.52
CA ASP A 446 16.54 12.79 -15.52
C ASP A 446 15.84 14.05 -16.02
N LYS A 447 16.07 14.44 -17.29
CA LYS A 447 15.38 15.57 -17.89
C LYS A 447 13.86 15.34 -17.95
N ILE A 448 13.42 14.19 -18.46
CA ILE A 448 11.98 13.83 -18.55
C ILE A 448 11.34 13.90 -17.16
N LEU A 449 11.95 13.26 -16.16
CA LEU A 449 11.43 13.23 -14.80
C LEU A 449 11.31 14.63 -14.19
N ARG A 450 12.34 15.46 -14.31
CA ARG A 450 12.31 16.83 -13.76
C ARG A 450 11.30 17.71 -14.46
N THR A 451 11.26 17.70 -15.80
CA THR A 451 10.26 18.45 -16.56
C THR A 451 8.85 18.09 -16.12
N TYR A 452 8.52 16.79 -15.96
CA TYR A 452 7.22 16.39 -15.49
C TYR A 452 6.92 16.86 -14.05
N ILE A 453 7.88 16.75 -13.13
CA ILE A 453 7.71 17.22 -11.74
C ILE A 453 7.45 18.73 -11.69
N GLU A 454 8.13 19.50 -12.52
CA GLU A 454 7.92 20.95 -12.66
C GLU A 454 6.53 21.26 -13.23
N GLU A 455 6.10 20.58 -14.28
CA GLU A 455 4.79 20.76 -14.91
C GLU A 455 3.60 20.49 -13.96
N VAL A 456 3.76 19.52 -13.04
CA VAL A 456 2.69 19.16 -12.10
C VAL A 456 2.84 19.82 -10.72
N ASP A 457 3.79 20.73 -10.55
CA ASP A 457 4.13 21.35 -9.25
C ASP A 457 4.38 20.30 -8.16
N GLY A 458 5.13 19.26 -8.51
CA GLY A 458 5.37 18.12 -7.63
C GLY A 458 6.15 18.46 -6.34
N GLY A 459 6.77 19.65 -6.28
CA GLY A 459 7.52 20.18 -5.15
C GLY A 459 8.92 19.59 -5.00
N ASP A 460 9.70 20.19 -4.12
CA ASP A 460 11.08 19.78 -3.80
C ASP A 460 11.15 19.22 -2.37
N VAL A 461 12.22 18.50 -2.09
CA VAL A 461 12.56 18.03 -0.74
C VAL A 461 12.76 19.18 0.25
N LYS A 462 13.25 20.34 -0.21
CA LYS A 462 13.42 21.57 0.60
C LYS A 462 12.11 22.00 1.25
N ASP A 463 11.01 21.92 0.51
CA ASP A 463 9.67 22.25 1.01
C ASP A 463 9.24 21.28 2.12
N SER A 464 9.60 20.01 1.98
CA SER A 464 9.34 18.99 2.99
C SER A 464 10.12 19.22 4.27
N TYR A 465 11.39 19.61 4.18
CA TYR A 465 12.20 19.98 5.34
C TYR A 465 11.68 21.24 6.02
N GLN A 466 11.38 22.28 5.26
CA GLN A 466 10.82 23.51 5.82
C GLN A 466 9.49 23.24 6.54
N ALA A 467 8.57 22.52 5.90
CA ALA A 467 7.29 22.16 6.50
C ALA A 467 7.46 21.30 7.78
N PHE A 468 8.47 20.43 7.82
CA PHE A 468 8.81 19.67 9.01
C PHE A 468 9.26 20.58 10.16
N TYR A 469 10.18 21.51 9.91
CA TYR A 469 10.67 22.43 10.96
C TYR A 469 9.55 23.32 11.52
N GLU A 470 8.71 23.87 10.65
CA GLU A 470 7.54 24.66 11.05
C GLU A 470 6.56 23.83 11.91
N THR A 471 6.38 22.55 11.56
CA THR A 471 5.54 21.62 12.34
C THR A 471 6.14 21.33 13.71
N MET A 472 7.47 21.18 13.79
CA MET A 472 8.15 20.97 15.06
C MET A 472 8.04 22.21 15.96
N ASP A 473 8.11 23.42 15.40
CA ASP A 473 7.89 24.66 16.12
C ASP A 473 6.47 24.76 16.67
N ASP A 474 5.47 24.42 15.87
CA ASP A 474 4.07 24.37 16.27
C ASP A 474 3.81 23.32 17.38
N PHE A 475 4.38 22.13 17.27
CA PHE A 475 4.30 21.11 18.30
C PHE A 475 4.97 21.53 19.61
N GLU A 476 6.11 22.19 19.52
CA GLU A 476 6.78 22.74 20.71
C GLU A 476 5.96 23.84 21.36
N GLY A 477 5.36 24.73 20.56
CA GLY A 477 4.42 25.75 21.02
C GLY A 477 3.24 25.14 21.78
N ARG A 478 2.54 24.17 21.15
CA ARG A 478 1.42 23.45 21.78
C ARG A 478 1.81 22.71 23.06
N ALA A 479 3.00 22.13 23.12
CA ALA A 479 3.47 21.45 24.32
C ALA A 479 3.68 22.43 25.49
N LYS A 480 4.19 23.64 25.21
CA LYS A 480 4.32 24.72 26.21
C LYS A 480 2.96 25.21 26.69
N GLU A 481 2.00 25.40 25.80
CA GLU A 481 0.63 25.79 26.13
C GLU A 481 -0.09 24.73 26.99
N ASP A 482 0.07 23.44 26.63
CA ASP A 482 -0.50 22.34 27.42
C ASP A 482 0.09 22.27 28.83
N HIS A 483 1.40 22.43 28.94
CA HIS A 483 2.08 22.54 30.23
C HIS A 483 1.54 23.69 31.05
N LYS A 484 1.41 24.91 30.48
CA LYS A 484 0.86 26.10 31.14
C LYS A 484 -0.57 25.85 31.67
N ARG A 485 -1.43 25.20 30.85
CA ARG A 485 -2.78 24.84 31.28
C ARG A 485 -2.81 23.85 32.44
N LYS A 486 -1.95 22.81 32.38
CA LYS A 486 -1.85 21.80 33.45
C LYS A 486 -1.34 22.42 34.74
N MET A 487 -0.33 23.28 34.67
CA MET A 487 0.21 23.98 35.82
C MET A 487 -0.82 24.89 36.46
N LYS A 488 -1.54 25.69 35.66
CA LYS A 488 -2.62 26.55 36.18
C LYS A 488 -3.72 25.75 36.91
N ARG A 489 -4.15 24.61 36.34
CA ARG A 489 -5.13 23.73 37.01
C ARG A 489 -4.59 23.12 38.30
N LEU A 490 -3.31 22.78 38.34
CA LEU A 490 -2.65 22.23 39.52
C LEU A 490 -2.59 23.30 40.63
N GLU A 491 -2.27 24.56 40.30
CA GLU A 491 -2.25 25.71 41.21
C GLU A 491 -3.66 26.02 41.76
N GLU A 492 -4.66 26.02 40.89
CA GLU A 492 -6.07 26.29 41.29
C GLU A 492 -6.60 25.20 42.21
N ASN A 493 -6.26 23.94 42.01
CA ASN A 493 -6.74 22.80 42.81
C ASN A 493 -5.93 22.57 44.09
N ASN A 494 -4.70 23.03 44.14
CA ASN A 494 -3.74 22.92 45.24
C ASN A 494 -3.82 21.56 46.01
N PRO A 495 -3.61 20.41 45.34
CA PRO A 495 -3.79 19.09 45.96
C PRO A 495 -2.68 18.80 46.98
N PRO A 496 -2.88 17.86 47.93
CA PRO A 496 -1.89 17.49 48.93
C PRO A 496 -0.52 17.05 48.39
N ASP A 497 -0.50 16.45 47.17
CA ASP A 497 0.68 15.99 46.46
C ASP A 497 1.13 16.95 45.35
N TYR A 498 0.84 18.26 45.51
CA TYR A 498 1.15 19.31 44.51
C TYR A 498 2.57 19.24 43.97
N GLN A 499 3.60 19.04 44.82
CA GLN A 499 4.99 19.01 44.37
C GLN A 499 5.30 17.78 43.51
N GLU A 500 4.69 16.66 43.81
CA GLU A 500 4.85 15.43 42.98
C GLU A 500 4.17 15.60 41.63
N GLN A 501 2.94 16.07 41.57
CA GLN A 501 2.22 16.34 40.33
C GLN A 501 2.93 17.39 39.48
N LYS A 502 3.45 18.45 40.09
CA LYS A 502 4.25 19.48 39.41
C LYS A 502 5.51 18.84 38.75
N ALA A 503 6.23 18.01 39.48
CA ALA A 503 7.44 17.33 38.95
C ALA A 503 7.10 16.44 37.76
N ILE A 504 5.96 15.75 37.77
CA ILE A 504 5.48 14.93 36.64
C ILE A 504 5.19 15.80 35.41
N ILE A 505 4.45 16.91 35.59
CA ILE A 505 4.11 17.83 34.50
C ILE A 505 5.36 18.46 33.87
N ASP A 506 6.31 18.89 34.70
CA ASP A 506 7.59 19.45 34.24
C ASP A 506 8.43 18.41 33.50
N GLN A 507 8.47 17.16 33.99
CA GLN A 507 9.16 16.06 33.33
C GLN A 507 8.56 15.70 31.98
N GLU A 508 7.23 15.73 31.86
CA GLU A 508 6.54 15.52 30.57
C GLU A 508 6.95 16.56 29.52
N LEU A 509 7.00 17.85 29.90
CA LEU A 509 7.44 18.91 28.99
C LEU A 509 8.89 18.74 28.57
N GLU A 510 9.80 18.46 29.48
CA GLU A 510 11.22 18.24 29.15
C GLU A 510 11.42 17.02 28.27
N LEU A 511 10.67 15.94 28.47
CA LEU A 511 10.67 14.77 27.58
C LEU A 511 10.22 15.13 26.17
N LYS A 512 9.13 15.93 26.03
CA LYS A 512 8.66 16.41 24.73
C LYS A 512 9.71 17.27 24.04
N LYS A 513 10.30 18.25 24.73
CA LYS A 513 11.39 19.10 24.19
C LYS A 513 12.61 18.29 23.73
N ARG A 514 13.01 17.26 24.48
CA ARG A 514 14.09 16.37 24.08
C ARG A 514 13.75 15.61 22.79
N LYS A 515 12.52 15.10 22.65
CA LYS A 515 12.05 14.44 21.43
C LYS A 515 12.08 15.38 20.23
N PHE A 516 11.63 16.63 20.37
CA PHE A 516 11.66 17.62 19.29
C PHE A 516 13.10 17.96 18.85
N ARG A 517 14.00 18.19 19.81
CA ARG A 517 15.44 18.41 19.52
C ARG A 517 16.07 17.25 18.78
N ALA A 518 15.78 16.02 19.22
CA ALA A 518 16.24 14.80 18.56
C ALA A 518 15.74 14.70 17.11
N SER A 519 14.44 14.93 16.90
CA SER A 519 13.83 14.89 15.56
C SER A 519 14.47 15.93 14.62
N ARG A 520 14.69 17.16 15.09
CA ARG A 520 15.38 18.20 14.31
C ARG A 520 16.81 17.81 13.97
N ALA A 521 17.58 17.24 14.91
CA ALA A 521 18.93 16.80 14.68
C ALA A 521 19.03 15.66 13.65
N ILE A 522 18.08 14.70 13.71
CA ILE A 522 17.96 13.62 12.74
C ILE A 522 17.69 14.19 11.35
N THR A 523 16.69 15.04 11.22
CA THR A 523 16.29 15.64 9.94
C THR A 523 17.41 16.49 9.35
N LYS A 524 18.09 17.32 10.17
CA LYS A 524 19.22 18.11 9.71
C LYS A 524 20.38 17.26 9.17
N ARG A 525 20.64 16.12 9.78
CA ARG A 525 21.62 15.16 9.24
C ARG A 525 21.16 14.52 7.94
N GLN A 526 19.87 14.24 7.80
CA GLN A 526 19.32 13.68 6.56
C GLN A 526 19.43 14.63 5.37
N GLU A 527 19.34 15.95 5.57
CA GLU A 527 19.53 16.97 4.52
C GLU A 527 20.88 16.85 3.80
N THR A 528 21.91 16.43 4.51
CA THR A 528 23.29 16.35 4.00
C THR A 528 23.82 14.93 3.88
N TRP A 529 22.98 13.92 4.15
CA TRP A 529 23.42 12.53 4.17
C TRP A 529 23.69 11.98 2.76
N PRO A 530 24.90 11.45 2.48
CA PRO A 530 25.27 10.99 1.15
C PRO A 530 24.75 9.60 0.78
N GLY A 531 24.09 8.89 1.69
CA GLY A 531 23.67 7.50 1.50
C GLY A 531 22.30 7.35 0.83
N TRP A 532 22.05 6.15 0.32
CA TRP A 532 20.73 5.71 -0.18
C TRP A 532 19.86 5.08 0.92
N TYR A 533 20.39 4.95 2.14
CA TYR A 533 19.77 4.26 3.26
C TYR A 533 19.73 5.13 4.51
N ASP A 534 18.72 4.89 5.35
CA ASP A 534 18.55 5.57 6.63
C ASP A 534 19.52 5.03 7.71
N THR A 535 20.81 5.36 7.57
CA THR A 535 21.79 5.14 8.65
C THR A 535 21.90 6.36 9.58
N ALA A 536 21.56 7.56 9.11
CA ALA A 536 21.64 8.79 9.88
C ALA A 536 20.78 8.74 11.15
N ARG A 537 19.55 8.25 11.05
CA ARG A 537 18.63 8.12 12.18
C ARG A 537 19.19 7.25 13.30
N LYS A 538 19.76 6.08 12.98
CA LYS A 538 20.34 5.17 13.97
C LYS A 538 21.53 5.78 14.69
N THR A 539 22.36 6.51 13.97
CA THR A 539 23.55 7.17 14.56
C THR A 539 23.11 8.26 15.53
N VAL A 540 22.12 9.08 15.15
CA VAL A 540 21.62 10.14 16.03
C VAL A 540 20.83 9.58 17.21
N GLU A 541 19.99 8.54 17.01
CA GLU A 541 19.29 7.86 18.12
C GLU A 541 20.28 7.29 19.14
N ALA A 542 21.40 6.74 18.69
CA ALA A 542 22.47 6.26 19.57
C ALA A 542 23.17 7.41 20.29
N GLU A 543 23.50 8.51 19.62
CA GLU A 543 24.17 9.69 20.19
C GLU A 543 23.32 10.39 21.26
N ILE A 544 22.00 10.48 21.07
CA ILE A 544 21.09 11.12 22.04
C ILE A 544 20.57 10.17 23.10
N GLY A 545 21.02 8.90 23.10
CA GLY A 545 20.65 7.91 24.11
C GLY A 545 19.18 7.50 24.07
N MET A 546 18.56 7.48 22.90
CA MET A 546 17.20 6.95 22.69
C MET A 546 17.24 5.50 22.21
N ASN A 547 16.38 4.66 22.76
CA ASN A 547 16.20 3.29 22.27
C ASN A 547 15.26 3.28 21.04
N LYS A 548 15.19 2.13 20.34
CA LYS A 548 14.36 1.88 19.15
C LYS A 548 12.86 2.22 19.29
N GLY A 549 12.36 2.54 20.47
CA GLY A 549 11.00 2.92 20.76
C GLY A 549 10.83 4.39 21.18
N GLY A 550 11.86 5.24 20.97
CA GLY A 550 11.81 6.65 21.36
C GLY A 550 11.85 6.85 22.89
N LYS A 551 12.23 5.83 23.68
CA LYS A 551 12.46 5.94 25.12
C LYS A 551 13.93 6.26 25.38
N LEU A 552 14.18 7.21 26.27
CA LEU A 552 15.53 7.53 26.74
C LEU A 552 16.16 6.31 27.41
N ILE A 553 17.36 5.95 27.00
CA ILE A 553 18.16 4.96 27.73
C ILE A 553 18.59 5.63 29.03
N LYS A 554 18.17 5.10 30.17
CA LYS A 554 18.72 5.53 31.45
C LYS A 554 20.23 5.21 31.40
N LYS A 555 21.10 6.24 31.35
CA LYS A 555 22.51 6.01 31.68
C LYS A 555 22.56 5.48 33.10
N LYS A 556 23.11 4.28 33.25
CA LYS A 556 23.47 3.73 34.57
C LYS A 556 24.54 4.59 35.23
#